data_680ca8519ae846ac2745ebfb5f302761
#
_entry.id   680ca8519ae846ac2745ebfb5f302761
#
_cell.length_a   1.000
_cell.length_b   1.000
_cell.length_c   1.000
_cell.angle_alpha   90.00
_cell.angle_beta   90.00
_cell.angle_gamma   90.00
#
_symmetry.space_group_name_H-M   'P 1'
#
loop_
_entity.id
_entity.type
_entity.pdbx_description
1 polymer ?
#
loop_
_entity_poly.entity_id
_entity_poly.type
_entity_poly.pdbx_seq_one_letter_code
_entity_poly.pdbx_strand_id
1 'polypeptide(L)'
;MKLGNDISAVVTGGASGLGEATARALAAQGVKVALFDVNEERGAVVAGEIGGSFHKVDVTSEGSVTAGFAAARAANGQERILVNCAGIVIGAKTVSRDRETGALKSFPMDKFERVIAINLVGAFRCTSQSAAGMASLELTEAGERGVIINTASVAATDGQIGQAAYSASKAGIMGLTLPVARDLSGESIRINSIMPGIMETPMMDGMPEAVHTALAASVPFPKRLGKPEEFASLALEICRNAYLNGEAIRLDGAIRMAPR
;
A
#
# COMPACT_ATOMS: atom_id res chain seq x y z
N MET A 1 15.76 -9.03 -6.56
CA MET A 1 15.97 -9.04 -8.04
C MET A 1 16.73 -7.81 -8.50
N LYS A 2 17.36 -7.87 -9.67
CA LYS A 2 17.91 -6.68 -10.35
C LYS A 2 16.75 -5.94 -11.02
N LEU A 3 16.65 -4.63 -10.80
CA LEU A 3 15.62 -3.79 -11.43
C LEU A 3 16.11 -3.32 -12.82
N GLY A 4 15.23 -3.31 -13.80
CA GLY A 4 15.54 -2.93 -15.17
C GLY A 4 14.33 -2.99 -16.10
N ASN A 5 14.55 -2.76 -17.40
CA ASN A 5 13.49 -2.69 -18.41
C ASN A 5 12.87 -4.04 -18.80
N ASP A 6 13.43 -5.12 -18.31
CA ASP A 6 12.89 -6.50 -18.39
C ASP A 6 11.92 -6.83 -17.25
N ILE A 7 11.80 -5.94 -16.26
CA ILE A 7 10.90 -6.10 -15.12
C ILE A 7 9.64 -5.24 -15.30
N SER A 8 8.50 -5.85 -15.01
CA SER A 8 7.21 -5.16 -14.95
C SER A 8 6.69 -5.12 -13.52
N ALA A 9 6.00 -4.03 -13.18
CA ALA A 9 5.42 -3.80 -11.88
C ALA A 9 3.97 -3.31 -11.99
N VAL A 10 3.15 -3.68 -11.00
CA VAL A 10 1.83 -3.12 -10.77
C VAL A 10 1.84 -2.39 -9.42
N VAL A 11 1.34 -1.16 -9.40
CA VAL A 11 1.19 -0.35 -8.18
C VAL A 11 -0.27 0.04 -8.01
N THR A 12 -0.94 -0.47 -6.98
CA THR A 12 -2.30 -0.05 -6.64
C THR A 12 -2.29 1.23 -5.81
N GLY A 13 -3.29 2.11 -5.97
CA GLY A 13 -3.24 3.45 -5.39
C GLY A 13 -2.11 4.29 -6.01
N GLY A 14 -1.78 4.02 -7.27
CA GLY A 14 -0.62 4.59 -7.96
C GLY A 14 -0.78 6.05 -8.41
N ALA A 15 -1.99 6.62 -8.29
CA ALA A 15 -2.25 7.99 -8.73
C ALA A 15 -1.81 9.05 -7.71
N SER A 16 -1.42 8.69 -6.48
CA SER A 16 -1.07 9.67 -5.44
C SER A 16 -0.19 9.09 -4.33
N GLY A 17 0.40 9.95 -3.52
CA GLY A 17 1.04 9.64 -2.25
C GLY A 17 2.13 8.55 -2.35
N LEU A 18 2.04 7.54 -1.47
CA LEU A 18 3.04 6.47 -1.39
C LEU A 18 3.10 5.62 -2.67
N GLY A 19 1.93 5.38 -3.29
CA GLY A 19 1.84 4.63 -4.55
C GLY A 19 2.50 5.38 -5.70
N GLU A 20 2.20 6.66 -5.86
CA GLU A 20 2.81 7.52 -6.88
C GLU A 20 4.34 7.59 -6.71
N ALA A 21 4.82 7.86 -5.48
CA ALA A 21 6.25 7.92 -5.21
C ALA A 21 6.96 6.58 -5.53
N THR A 22 6.32 5.46 -5.19
CA THR A 22 6.86 4.13 -5.49
C THR A 22 6.89 3.85 -6.98
N ALA A 23 5.83 4.22 -7.71
CA ALA A 23 5.76 4.07 -9.15
C ALA A 23 6.86 4.88 -9.85
N ARG A 24 7.05 6.13 -9.45
CA ARG A 24 8.14 7.00 -9.94
C ARG A 24 9.52 6.40 -9.66
N ALA A 25 9.74 5.91 -8.46
CA ALA A 25 11.00 5.30 -8.06
C ALA A 25 11.30 4.02 -8.86
N LEU A 26 10.31 3.17 -9.11
CA LEU A 26 10.44 1.97 -9.94
C LEU A 26 10.73 2.34 -11.40
N ALA A 27 9.98 3.28 -11.98
CA ALA A 27 10.19 3.75 -13.35
C ALA A 27 11.60 4.37 -13.55
N ALA A 28 12.11 5.10 -12.55
CA ALA A 28 13.48 5.64 -12.57
C ALA A 28 14.57 4.54 -12.58
N GLN A 29 14.22 3.30 -12.19
CA GLN A 29 15.10 2.13 -12.34
C GLN A 29 14.91 1.40 -13.68
N GLY A 30 14.10 1.94 -14.58
CA GLY A 30 13.79 1.34 -15.88
C GLY A 30 12.65 0.30 -15.84
N VAL A 31 12.01 0.07 -14.68
CA VAL A 31 10.89 -0.89 -14.55
C VAL A 31 9.68 -0.36 -15.32
N LYS A 32 8.99 -1.24 -16.05
CA LYS A 32 7.73 -0.94 -16.73
C LYS A 32 6.61 -0.95 -15.69
N VAL A 33 6.01 0.20 -15.39
CA VAL A 33 5.04 0.35 -14.31
C VAL A 33 3.62 0.50 -14.85
N ALA A 34 2.70 -0.31 -14.33
CA ALA A 34 1.27 -0.14 -14.50
C ALA A 34 0.66 0.41 -13.20
N LEU A 35 -0.08 1.52 -13.31
CA LEU A 35 -0.79 2.15 -12.20
C LEU A 35 -2.23 1.66 -12.15
N PHE A 36 -2.67 1.17 -11.00
CA PHE A 36 -4.06 0.84 -10.70
C PHE A 36 -4.62 1.87 -9.74
N ASP A 37 -5.64 2.61 -10.15
CA ASP A 37 -6.32 3.59 -9.30
C ASP A 37 -7.75 3.82 -9.81
N VAL A 38 -8.60 4.39 -8.96
CA VAL A 38 -9.95 4.83 -9.34
C VAL A 38 -9.96 6.26 -9.90
N ASN A 39 -8.90 7.03 -9.63
CA ASN A 39 -8.75 8.41 -10.11
C ASN A 39 -8.09 8.42 -11.50
N GLU A 40 -8.95 8.45 -12.55
CA GLU A 40 -8.50 8.39 -13.94
C GLU A 40 -7.67 9.60 -14.35
N GLU A 41 -8.10 10.79 -13.94
CA GLU A 41 -7.43 12.05 -14.35
C GLU A 41 -5.99 12.07 -13.81
N ARG A 42 -5.83 11.91 -12.51
CA ARG A 42 -4.52 11.93 -11.89
C ARG A 42 -3.64 10.73 -12.31
N GLY A 43 -4.24 9.54 -12.42
CA GLY A 43 -3.54 8.34 -12.84
C GLY A 43 -2.98 8.44 -14.26
N ALA A 44 -3.73 9.01 -15.19
CA ALA A 44 -3.27 9.25 -16.56
C ALA A 44 -2.08 10.23 -16.61
N VAL A 45 -2.12 11.31 -15.80
CA VAL A 45 -1.02 12.26 -15.69
C VAL A 45 0.25 11.58 -15.17
N VAL A 46 0.16 10.87 -14.04
CA VAL A 46 1.33 10.19 -13.46
C VAL A 46 1.90 9.15 -14.43
N ALA A 47 1.04 8.34 -15.06
CA ALA A 47 1.49 7.34 -16.04
C ALA A 47 2.23 7.99 -17.23
N GLY A 48 1.70 9.09 -17.75
CA GLY A 48 2.37 9.85 -18.83
C GLY A 48 3.74 10.38 -18.43
N GLU A 49 3.87 10.92 -17.22
CA GLU A 49 5.13 11.47 -16.70
C GLU A 49 6.22 10.40 -16.50
N ILE A 50 5.84 9.17 -16.13
CA ILE A 50 6.79 8.08 -15.88
C ILE A 50 6.99 7.15 -17.09
N GLY A 51 6.30 7.38 -18.20
CA GLY A 51 6.30 6.47 -19.35
C GLY A 51 5.67 5.09 -19.03
N GLY A 52 4.75 5.04 -18.07
CA GLY A 52 4.02 3.86 -17.64
C GLY A 52 2.63 3.73 -18.27
N SER A 53 1.83 2.78 -17.79
CA SER A 53 0.44 2.62 -18.18
C SER A 53 -0.50 2.87 -17.00
N PHE A 54 -1.70 3.40 -17.27
CA PHE A 54 -2.76 3.58 -16.29
C PHE A 54 -3.95 2.67 -16.60
N HIS A 55 -4.50 2.05 -15.58
CA HIS A 55 -5.70 1.25 -15.67
C HIS A 55 -6.63 1.62 -14.52
N LYS A 56 -7.89 1.97 -14.85
CA LYS A 56 -8.91 2.24 -13.84
C LYS A 56 -9.29 0.93 -13.15
N VAL A 57 -8.91 0.78 -11.90
CA VAL A 57 -9.15 -0.43 -11.11
C VAL A 57 -9.73 -0.08 -9.76
N ASP A 58 -10.92 -0.63 -9.48
CA ASP A 58 -11.48 -0.69 -8.13
C ASP A 58 -11.07 -2.02 -7.49
N VAL A 59 -10.20 -1.96 -6.49
CA VAL A 59 -9.70 -3.16 -5.79
C VAL A 59 -10.77 -3.92 -5.02
N THR A 60 -11.96 -3.33 -4.81
CA THR A 60 -13.10 -4.00 -4.17
C THR A 60 -13.85 -4.92 -5.14
N SER A 61 -13.67 -4.73 -6.46
CA SER A 61 -14.32 -5.51 -7.52
C SER A 61 -13.35 -6.53 -8.11
N GLU A 62 -13.67 -7.82 -8.01
CA GLU A 62 -12.88 -8.89 -8.60
C GLU A 62 -12.76 -8.76 -10.12
N GLY A 63 -13.87 -8.47 -10.80
CA GLY A 63 -13.86 -8.27 -12.25
C GLY A 63 -12.99 -7.08 -12.68
N SER A 64 -13.02 -5.97 -11.91
CA SER A 64 -12.16 -4.81 -12.17
C SER A 64 -10.67 -5.16 -12.02
N VAL A 65 -10.31 -5.87 -10.96
CA VAL A 65 -8.92 -6.30 -10.71
C VAL A 65 -8.45 -7.27 -11.80
N THR A 66 -9.28 -8.26 -12.17
CA THR A 66 -8.94 -9.21 -13.23
C THR A 66 -8.72 -8.52 -14.59
N ALA A 67 -9.62 -7.61 -14.96
CA ALA A 67 -9.48 -6.83 -16.19
C ALA A 67 -8.23 -5.91 -16.15
N GLY A 68 -7.96 -5.30 -15.01
CA GLY A 68 -6.78 -4.45 -14.81
C GLY A 68 -5.47 -5.24 -15.01
N PHE A 69 -5.33 -6.39 -14.38
CA PHE A 69 -4.15 -7.24 -14.58
C PHE A 69 -4.00 -7.72 -16.02
N ALA A 70 -5.11 -8.13 -16.67
CA ALA A 70 -5.06 -8.53 -18.08
C ALA A 70 -4.55 -7.39 -18.98
N ALA A 71 -5.06 -6.18 -18.78
CA ALA A 71 -4.65 -5.00 -19.53
C ALA A 71 -3.19 -4.59 -19.24
N ALA A 72 -2.78 -4.60 -17.97
CA ALA A 72 -1.40 -4.29 -17.58
C ALA A 72 -0.40 -5.29 -18.18
N ARG A 73 -0.72 -6.58 -18.16
CA ARG A 73 0.09 -7.65 -18.76
C ARG A 73 0.18 -7.54 -20.27
N ALA A 74 -0.90 -7.15 -20.94
CA ALA A 74 -0.89 -6.89 -22.37
C ALA A 74 0.03 -5.70 -22.75
N ALA A 75 0.09 -4.68 -21.90
CA ALA A 75 0.91 -3.49 -22.13
C ALA A 75 2.40 -3.70 -21.78
N ASN A 76 2.69 -4.33 -20.62
CA ASN A 76 4.01 -4.33 -20.00
C ASN A 76 4.64 -5.73 -19.88
N GLY A 77 3.90 -6.80 -20.17
CA GLY A 77 4.26 -8.18 -19.83
C GLY A 77 3.85 -8.54 -18.40
N GLN A 78 4.03 -9.81 -18.02
CA GLN A 78 3.69 -10.32 -16.69
C GLN A 78 4.52 -9.61 -15.62
N GLU A 79 3.84 -9.05 -14.62
CA GLU A 79 4.51 -8.37 -13.51
C GLU A 79 5.31 -9.33 -12.63
N ARG A 80 6.46 -8.86 -12.15
CA ARG A 80 7.30 -9.48 -11.11
C ARG A 80 7.25 -8.72 -9.80
N ILE A 81 6.67 -7.51 -9.81
CA ILE A 81 6.54 -6.65 -8.63
C ILE A 81 5.07 -6.24 -8.50
N LEU A 82 4.50 -6.45 -7.32
CA LEU A 82 3.22 -5.86 -6.93
C LEU A 82 3.45 -5.00 -5.69
N VAL A 83 2.99 -3.74 -5.74
CA VAL A 83 2.96 -2.87 -4.56
C VAL A 83 1.54 -2.42 -4.28
N ASN A 84 0.98 -2.88 -3.17
CA ASN A 84 -0.38 -2.54 -2.74
C ASN A 84 -0.36 -1.28 -1.86
N CYS A 85 -0.68 -0.13 -2.47
CA CYS A 85 -0.83 1.16 -1.78
C CYS A 85 -2.27 1.67 -1.74
N ALA A 86 -3.20 1.05 -2.47
CA ALA A 86 -4.61 1.43 -2.41
C ALA A 86 -5.16 1.30 -0.98
N GLY A 87 -5.74 2.38 -0.45
CA GLY A 87 -6.27 2.36 0.90
C GLY A 87 -6.92 3.68 1.29
N ILE A 88 -7.79 3.60 2.28
CA ILE A 88 -8.49 4.75 2.86
C ILE A 88 -8.43 4.74 4.38
N VAL A 89 -8.61 5.91 4.96
CA VAL A 89 -8.82 6.09 6.41
C VAL A 89 -10.22 6.67 6.63
N ILE A 90 -11.00 6.03 7.48
CA ILE A 90 -12.26 6.58 7.98
C ILE A 90 -12.23 6.51 9.50
N GLY A 91 -12.22 7.68 10.14
CA GLY A 91 -12.24 7.79 11.60
C GLY A 91 -13.66 7.83 12.16
N ALA A 92 -13.96 6.94 13.10
CA ALA A 92 -15.17 7.02 13.94
C ALA A 92 -14.94 6.26 15.25
N LYS A 93 -15.52 6.77 16.35
CA LYS A 93 -15.48 6.06 17.63
C LYS A 93 -16.45 4.89 17.62
N THR A 94 -16.13 3.80 18.34
CA THR A 94 -17.02 2.66 18.54
C THR A 94 -18.38 3.08 19.09
N VAL A 95 -18.36 4.02 20.03
CA VAL A 95 -19.55 4.76 20.51
C VAL A 95 -19.20 6.23 20.58
N SER A 96 -20.08 7.09 20.09
CA SER A 96 -19.99 8.53 20.21
C SER A 96 -21.26 9.10 20.82
N ARG A 97 -21.16 10.27 21.44
CA ARG A 97 -22.29 11.02 21.97
C ARG A 97 -22.44 12.31 21.15
N ASP A 98 -23.63 12.53 20.66
CA ASP A 98 -23.99 13.77 20.02
C ASP A 98 -23.87 14.93 21.02
N ARG A 99 -23.24 16.04 20.61
CA ARG A 99 -22.93 17.14 21.53
C ARG A 99 -24.16 17.97 21.91
N GLU A 100 -25.14 18.05 21.02
CA GLU A 100 -26.35 18.87 21.22
C GLU A 100 -27.46 18.08 21.90
N THR A 101 -27.71 16.86 21.43
CA THR A 101 -28.83 16.03 21.88
C THR A 101 -28.47 15.04 22.99
N GLY A 102 -27.19 14.79 23.20
CA GLY A 102 -26.70 13.74 24.11
C GLY A 102 -26.93 12.30 23.61
N ALA A 103 -27.54 12.12 22.43
CA ALA A 103 -27.85 10.82 21.88
C ALA A 103 -26.59 9.97 21.62
N LEU A 104 -26.67 8.69 21.96
CA LEU A 104 -25.59 7.72 21.68
C LEU A 104 -25.71 7.23 20.24
N LYS A 105 -24.57 7.18 19.55
CA LYS A 105 -24.43 6.67 18.19
C LYS A 105 -23.36 5.59 18.17
N SER A 106 -23.69 4.41 17.63
CA SER A 106 -22.72 3.35 17.36
C SER A 106 -21.85 3.69 16.15
N PHE A 107 -20.76 2.97 15.97
CA PHE A 107 -19.94 3.06 14.77
C PHE A 107 -20.77 2.72 13.52
N PRO A 108 -20.71 3.54 12.44
CA PRO A 108 -21.38 3.22 11.17
C PRO A 108 -20.73 1.99 10.50
N MET A 109 -21.46 0.86 10.44
CA MET A 109 -20.89 -0.41 9.93
C MET A 109 -20.54 -0.37 8.45
N ASP A 110 -21.28 0.36 7.64
CA ASP A 110 -20.97 0.61 6.23
C ASP A 110 -19.55 1.20 6.03
N LYS A 111 -19.13 2.09 6.94
CA LYS A 111 -17.78 2.66 6.94
C LYS A 111 -16.72 1.64 7.35
N PHE A 112 -17.03 0.80 8.33
CA PHE A 112 -16.14 -0.28 8.75
C PHE A 112 -15.89 -1.25 7.59
N GLU A 113 -16.97 -1.75 7.01
CA GLU A 113 -16.94 -2.70 5.90
C GLU A 113 -16.20 -2.12 4.70
N ARG A 114 -16.42 -0.85 4.38
CA ARG A 114 -15.72 -0.17 3.28
C ARG A 114 -14.20 -0.12 3.50
N VAL A 115 -13.74 0.20 4.72
CA VAL A 115 -12.31 0.21 5.05
C VAL A 115 -11.71 -1.19 4.91
N ILE A 116 -12.38 -2.21 5.44
CA ILE A 116 -11.92 -3.61 5.33
C ILE A 116 -11.90 -4.06 3.86
N ALA A 117 -12.95 -3.76 3.11
CA ALA A 117 -13.07 -4.16 1.69
C ALA A 117 -11.92 -3.59 0.84
N ILE A 118 -11.56 -2.31 1.03
CA ILE A 118 -10.49 -1.68 0.26
C ILE A 118 -9.12 -2.10 0.80
N ASN A 119 -8.86 -1.85 2.08
CA ASN A 119 -7.51 -1.93 2.64
C ASN A 119 -6.99 -3.36 2.81
N LEU A 120 -7.88 -4.31 3.10
CA LEU A 120 -7.51 -5.69 3.40
C LEU A 120 -7.92 -6.65 2.28
N VAL A 121 -9.21 -6.73 1.98
CA VAL A 121 -9.71 -7.68 0.97
C VAL A 121 -9.21 -7.31 -0.41
N GLY A 122 -9.22 -6.03 -0.77
CA GLY A 122 -8.71 -5.52 -2.04
C GLY A 122 -7.22 -5.78 -2.23
N ALA A 123 -6.40 -5.52 -1.20
CA ALA A 123 -4.98 -5.84 -1.23
C ALA A 123 -4.72 -7.34 -1.39
N PHE A 124 -5.46 -8.19 -0.67
CA PHE A 124 -5.31 -9.64 -0.79
C PHE A 124 -5.78 -10.16 -2.16
N ARG A 125 -6.86 -9.58 -2.73
CA ARG A 125 -7.31 -9.90 -4.09
C ARG A 125 -6.23 -9.61 -5.13
N CYS A 126 -5.60 -8.44 -5.07
CA CYS A 126 -4.48 -8.11 -5.96
C CYS A 126 -3.28 -9.04 -5.71
N THR A 127 -2.96 -9.33 -4.45
CA THR A 127 -1.90 -10.27 -4.05
C THR A 127 -2.10 -11.65 -4.69
N SER A 128 -3.30 -12.23 -4.53
CA SER A 128 -3.61 -13.57 -5.04
C SER A 128 -3.53 -13.64 -6.57
N GLN A 129 -4.10 -12.66 -7.28
CA GLN A 129 -4.07 -12.65 -8.75
C GLN A 129 -2.67 -12.40 -9.32
N SER A 130 -1.90 -11.52 -8.68
CA SER A 130 -0.52 -11.27 -9.07
C SER A 130 0.37 -12.48 -8.81
N ALA A 131 0.26 -13.10 -7.64
CA ALA A 131 1.01 -14.31 -7.29
C ALA A 131 0.75 -15.46 -8.28
N ALA A 132 -0.52 -15.66 -8.65
CA ALA A 132 -0.88 -16.68 -9.65
C ALA A 132 -0.21 -16.41 -11.02
N GLY A 133 -0.11 -15.16 -11.44
CA GLY A 133 0.62 -14.77 -12.64
C GLY A 133 2.13 -14.93 -12.49
N MET A 134 2.70 -14.47 -11.38
CA MET A 134 4.13 -14.60 -11.10
C MET A 134 4.60 -16.05 -11.09
N ALA A 135 3.77 -16.98 -10.58
CA ALA A 135 4.09 -18.41 -10.52
C ALA A 135 4.32 -19.05 -11.91
N SER A 136 3.80 -18.45 -12.98
CA SER A 136 4.04 -18.90 -14.36
C SER A 136 5.36 -18.43 -14.96
N LEU A 137 6.08 -17.54 -14.29
CA LEU A 137 7.34 -16.96 -14.80
C LEU A 137 8.53 -17.88 -14.52
N GLU A 138 9.53 -17.79 -15.39
CA GLU A 138 10.84 -18.38 -15.12
C GLU A 138 11.52 -17.65 -13.95
N LEU A 139 12.40 -18.35 -13.26
CA LEU A 139 13.21 -17.75 -12.18
C LEU A 139 14.13 -16.66 -12.74
N THR A 140 14.28 -15.58 -11.98
CA THR A 140 15.35 -14.60 -12.24
C THR A 140 16.71 -15.20 -11.86
N GLU A 141 17.80 -14.50 -12.21
CA GLU A 141 19.17 -14.86 -11.76
C GLU A 141 19.28 -14.94 -10.23
N ALA A 142 18.44 -14.19 -9.50
CA ALA A 142 18.37 -14.22 -8.04
C ALA A 142 17.57 -15.41 -7.48
N GLY A 143 17.04 -16.29 -8.33
CA GLY A 143 16.29 -17.48 -7.94
C GLY A 143 14.85 -17.18 -7.48
N GLU A 144 14.27 -16.06 -7.85
CA GLU A 144 12.90 -15.67 -7.50
C GLU A 144 12.04 -15.37 -8.73
N ARG A 145 10.72 -15.56 -8.62
CA ARG A 145 9.75 -15.19 -9.68
C ARG A 145 9.16 -13.81 -9.48
N GLY A 146 9.04 -13.36 -8.24
CA GLY A 146 8.47 -12.05 -7.97
C GLY A 146 8.49 -11.66 -6.50
N VAL A 147 8.06 -10.41 -6.24
CA VAL A 147 7.93 -9.86 -4.90
C VAL A 147 6.66 -9.02 -4.78
N ILE A 148 5.97 -9.18 -3.65
CA ILE A 148 4.77 -8.45 -3.28
C ILE A 148 5.08 -7.58 -2.07
N ILE A 149 4.65 -6.32 -2.11
CA ILE A 149 4.83 -5.36 -1.03
C ILE A 149 3.48 -4.79 -0.66
N ASN A 150 3.07 -4.97 0.58
CA ASN A 150 1.82 -4.42 1.09
C ASN A 150 2.08 -3.18 1.96
N THR A 151 1.17 -2.22 1.90
CA THR A 151 1.17 -1.06 2.79
C THR A 151 0.31 -1.34 4.01
N ALA A 152 0.95 -1.69 5.13
CA ALA A 152 0.34 -1.75 6.45
C ALA A 152 0.27 -0.34 7.07
N SER A 153 0.48 -0.20 8.37
CA SER A 153 0.59 1.07 9.10
C SER A 153 1.07 0.82 10.51
N VAL A 154 1.72 1.79 11.13
CA VAL A 154 1.95 1.76 12.60
C VAL A 154 0.63 1.68 13.37
N ALA A 155 -0.48 2.13 12.81
CA ALA A 155 -1.81 1.98 13.41
C ALA A 155 -2.25 0.50 13.56
N ALA A 156 -1.58 -0.45 12.94
CA ALA A 156 -1.80 -1.88 13.15
C ALA A 156 -1.50 -2.30 14.60
N THR A 157 -0.53 -1.64 15.23
CA THR A 157 -0.08 -1.90 16.62
C THR A 157 -0.38 -0.74 17.57
N ASP A 158 -0.34 0.49 17.08
CA ASP A 158 -0.43 1.72 17.87
C ASP A 158 -1.71 2.51 17.51
N GLY A 159 -2.84 1.82 17.31
CA GLY A 159 -4.10 2.43 16.88
C GLY A 159 -4.63 3.49 17.83
N GLN A 160 -5.10 4.61 17.28
CA GLN A 160 -5.62 5.76 18.01
C GLN A 160 -7.13 5.70 18.17
N ILE A 161 -7.66 6.57 19.04
CA ILE A 161 -9.11 6.75 19.21
C ILE A 161 -9.76 7.07 17.85
N GLY A 162 -10.78 6.27 17.49
CA GLY A 162 -11.50 6.42 16.23
C GLY A 162 -10.94 5.60 15.06
N GLN A 163 -9.84 4.89 15.23
CA GLN A 163 -9.19 4.12 14.16
C GLN A 163 -9.54 2.63 14.13
N ALA A 164 -10.61 2.17 14.81
CA ALA A 164 -10.91 0.73 14.93
C ALA A 164 -10.93 0.00 13.58
N ALA A 165 -11.64 0.51 12.57
CA ALA A 165 -11.70 -0.09 11.24
C ALA A 165 -10.33 -0.05 10.52
N TYR A 166 -9.66 1.10 10.57
CA TYR A 166 -8.36 1.29 9.94
C TYR A 166 -7.30 0.38 10.57
N SER A 167 -7.19 0.39 11.90
CA SER A 167 -6.25 -0.46 12.64
C SER A 167 -6.50 -1.94 12.38
N ALA A 168 -7.77 -2.38 12.38
CA ALA A 168 -8.13 -3.75 12.06
C ALA A 168 -7.69 -4.14 10.63
N SER A 169 -7.93 -3.26 9.65
CA SER A 169 -7.51 -3.52 8.26
C SER A 169 -5.99 -3.63 8.13
N LYS A 170 -5.24 -2.75 8.80
CA LYS A 170 -3.77 -2.72 8.72
C LYS A 170 -3.10 -3.81 9.57
N ALA A 171 -3.72 -4.20 10.68
CA ALA A 171 -3.32 -5.40 11.44
C ALA A 171 -3.58 -6.68 10.62
N GLY A 172 -4.68 -6.73 9.86
CA GLY A 172 -4.96 -7.82 8.93
C GLY A 172 -3.86 -7.95 7.85
N ILE A 173 -3.41 -6.84 7.27
CA ILE A 173 -2.27 -6.83 6.31
C ILE A 173 -0.99 -7.35 6.97
N MET A 174 -0.68 -6.90 8.18
CA MET A 174 0.48 -7.40 8.94
C MET A 174 0.34 -8.92 9.21
N GLY A 175 -0.86 -9.35 9.65
CA GLY A 175 -1.13 -10.75 9.99
C GLY A 175 -1.05 -11.72 8.81
N LEU A 176 -1.45 -11.28 7.59
CA LEU A 176 -1.37 -12.13 6.40
C LEU A 176 0.04 -12.24 5.81
N THR A 177 0.97 -11.36 6.17
CA THR A 177 2.29 -11.28 5.53
C THR A 177 3.08 -12.59 5.67
N LEU A 178 3.23 -13.09 6.89
CA LEU A 178 4.01 -14.33 7.12
C LEU A 178 3.35 -15.60 6.56
N PRO A 179 2.04 -15.87 6.78
CA PRO A 179 1.42 -17.06 6.20
C PRO A 179 1.47 -17.06 4.66
N VAL A 180 1.24 -15.90 4.01
CA VAL A 180 1.33 -15.81 2.54
C VAL A 180 2.78 -16.00 2.05
N ALA A 181 3.78 -15.49 2.78
CA ALA A 181 5.19 -15.76 2.47
C ALA A 181 5.52 -17.26 2.49
N ARG A 182 4.92 -17.99 3.43
CA ARG A 182 5.07 -19.45 3.55
C ARG A 182 4.32 -20.18 2.44
N ASP A 183 3.09 -19.78 2.12
CA ASP A 183 2.31 -20.37 1.02
C ASP A 183 3.03 -20.21 -0.32
N LEU A 184 3.66 -19.07 -0.56
CA LEU A 184 4.32 -18.74 -1.81
C LEU A 184 5.79 -19.19 -1.89
N SER A 185 6.33 -19.78 -0.82
CA SER A 185 7.74 -20.19 -0.78
C SER A 185 8.08 -21.24 -1.85
N GLY A 186 7.19 -22.20 -2.09
CA GLY A 186 7.34 -23.20 -3.14
C GLY A 186 7.32 -22.62 -4.56
N GLU A 187 6.72 -21.44 -4.73
CA GLU A 187 6.67 -20.71 -5.99
C GLU A 187 7.79 -19.68 -6.15
N SER A 188 8.70 -19.58 -5.19
CA SER A 188 9.80 -18.60 -5.20
C SER A 188 9.30 -17.16 -5.33
N ILE A 189 8.20 -16.81 -4.66
CA ILE A 189 7.62 -15.48 -4.60
C ILE A 189 7.70 -14.99 -3.16
N ARG A 190 8.20 -13.78 -2.97
CA ARG A 190 8.32 -13.13 -1.66
C ARG A 190 7.17 -12.17 -1.41
N ILE A 191 6.83 -11.98 -0.13
CA ILE A 191 5.91 -10.94 0.29
C ILE A 191 6.41 -10.28 1.58
N ASN A 192 6.35 -8.95 1.61
CA ASN A 192 6.62 -8.16 2.80
C ASN A 192 5.58 -7.06 2.95
N SER A 193 5.49 -6.50 4.14
CA SER A 193 4.67 -5.31 4.42
C SER A 193 5.54 -4.19 4.96
N ILE A 194 5.29 -2.96 4.51
CA ILE A 194 5.84 -1.75 5.13
C ILE A 194 4.77 -1.17 6.05
N MET A 195 5.18 -0.80 7.26
CA MET A 195 4.34 -0.14 8.25
C MET A 195 4.79 1.33 8.37
N PRO A 196 4.29 2.23 7.49
CA PRO A 196 4.66 3.63 7.59
C PRO A 196 4.10 4.27 8.86
N GLY A 197 4.86 5.21 9.40
CA GLY A 197 4.40 6.17 10.38
C GLY A 197 3.56 7.27 9.73
N ILE A 198 3.69 8.50 10.22
CA ILE A 198 2.98 9.65 9.65
C ILE A 198 3.78 10.16 8.45
N MET A 199 3.21 10.01 7.26
CA MET A 199 3.85 10.36 5.99
C MET A 199 3.16 11.58 5.37
N GLU A 200 3.95 12.45 4.75
CA GLU A 200 3.47 13.62 4.01
C GLU A 200 2.84 13.18 2.69
N THR A 201 1.53 13.03 2.69
CA THR A 201 0.75 12.53 1.54
C THR A 201 -0.53 13.35 1.39
N PRO A 202 -1.20 13.31 0.23
CA PRO A 202 -2.50 13.97 0.04
C PRO A 202 -3.58 13.57 1.05
N MET A 203 -3.41 12.45 1.74
CA MET A 203 -4.30 12.07 2.85
C MET A 203 -4.23 13.07 4.03
N MET A 204 -3.18 13.89 4.10
CA MET A 204 -2.98 14.95 5.09
C MET A 204 -3.48 16.32 4.60
N ASP A 205 -3.89 16.42 3.33
CA ASP A 205 -4.37 17.69 2.75
C ASP A 205 -5.60 18.19 3.49
N GLY A 206 -5.65 19.51 3.67
CA GLY A 206 -6.72 20.17 4.42
C GLY A 206 -6.57 20.11 5.94
N MET A 207 -5.50 19.51 6.46
CA MET A 207 -5.22 19.51 7.89
C MET A 207 -4.68 20.90 8.31
N PRO A 208 -5.16 21.49 9.44
CA PRO A 208 -4.62 22.74 9.94
C PRO A 208 -3.11 22.64 10.20
N GLU A 209 -2.37 23.71 9.85
CA GLU A 209 -0.91 23.75 10.00
C GLU A 209 -0.44 23.46 11.43
N ALA A 210 -1.18 23.91 12.43
CA ALA A 210 -0.88 23.63 13.84
C ALA A 210 -0.92 22.11 14.14
N VAL A 211 -1.84 21.36 13.51
CA VAL A 211 -1.93 19.92 13.67
C VAL A 211 -0.77 19.24 12.94
N HIS A 212 -0.45 19.68 11.73
CA HIS A 212 0.70 19.18 10.96
C HIS A 212 2.01 19.37 11.76
N THR A 213 2.23 20.56 12.30
CA THR A 213 3.41 20.87 13.13
C THR A 213 3.47 19.99 14.38
N ALA A 214 2.34 19.78 15.07
CA ALA A 214 2.28 18.93 16.26
C ALA A 214 2.60 17.47 15.93
N LEU A 215 2.08 16.95 14.81
CA LEU A 215 2.39 15.59 14.34
C LEU A 215 3.86 15.46 13.98
N ALA A 216 4.44 16.39 13.26
CA ALA A 216 5.87 16.42 12.94
C ALA A 216 6.75 16.43 14.20
N ALA A 217 6.38 17.23 15.21
CA ALA A 217 7.08 17.29 16.48
C ALA A 217 6.99 16.01 17.32
N SER A 218 5.94 15.18 17.09
CA SER A 218 5.76 13.90 17.80
C SER A 218 6.69 12.80 17.29
N VAL A 219 7.28 12.96 16.10
CA VAL A 219 8.28 12.02 15.57
C VAL A 219 9.58 12.20 16.33
N PRO A 220 10.14 11.15 16.96
CA PRO A 220 11.38 11.24 17.71
C PRO A 220 12.57 11.74 16.88
N PHE A 221 12.82 11.11 15.72
CA PHE A 221 13.86 11.51 14.78
C PHE A 221 13.67 10.85 13.41
N PRO A 222 13.82 11.63 12.31
CA PRO A 222 13.96 13.08 12.26
C PRO A 222 12.65 13.78 12.66
N LYS A 223 12.74 15.00 13.21
CA LYS A 223 11.57 15.76 13.69
C LYS A 223 10.78 16.40 12.53
N ARG A 224 10.18 15.53 11.75
CA ARG A 224 9.31 15.85 10.59
C ARG A 224 8.45 14.66 10.24
N LEU A 225 7.48 14.85 9.38
CA LEU A 225 6.77 13.76 8.74
C LEU A 225 7.71 12.98 7.80
N GLY A 226 7.43 11.71 7.60
CA GLY A 226 8.12 10.90 6.61
C GLY A 226 7.74 11.36 5.19
N LYS A 227 8.68 11.27 4.26
CA LYS A 227 8.44 11.60 2.86
C LYS A 227 8.02 10.36 2.08
N PRO A 228 7.11 10.47 1.09
CA PRO A 228 6.72 9.35 0.24
C PRO A 228 7.90 8.63 -0.43
N GLU A 229 8.97 9.38 -0.76
CA GLU A 229 10.20 8.84 -1.36
C GLU A 229 10.96 7.93 -0.40
N GLU A 230 10.82 8.12 0.91
CA GLU A 230 11.45 7.24 1.92
C GLU A 230 10.73 5.89 1.97
N PHE A 231 9.41 5.87 1.78
CA PHE A 231 8.64 4.64 1.58
C PHE A 231 9.06 3.95 0.29
N ALA A 232 9.14 4.68 -0.81
CA ALA A 232 9.57 4.17 -2.10
C ALA A 232 10.98 3.58 -2.04
N SER A 233 11.91 4.22 -1.33
CA SER A 233 13.28 3.74 -1.12
C SER A 233 13.29 2.36 -0.44
N LEU A 234 12.49 2.17 0.63
CA LEU A 234 12.38 0.88 1.29
C LEU A 234 11.71 -0.17 0.38
N ALA A 235 10.70 0.22 -0.41
CA ALA A 235 10.09 -0.67 -1.39
C ALA A 235 11.10 -1.16 -2.44
N LEU A 236 11.97 -0.28 -2.94
CA LEU A 236 13.06 -0.65 -3.85
C LEU A 236 14.06 -1.61 -3.17
N GLU A 237 14.40 -1.38 -1.90
CA GLU A 237 15.29 -2.27 -1.16
C GLU A 237 14.66 -3.66 -1.00
N ILE A 238 13.37 -3.74 -0.66
CA ILE A 238 12.65 -5.02 -0.59
C ILE A 238 12.68 -5.76 -1.94
N CYS A 239 12.57 -5.05 -3.06
CA CYS A 239 12.70 -5.65 -4.39
C CYS A 239 14.11 -6.23 -4.61
N ARG A 240 15.17 -5.52 -4.20
CA ARG A 240 16.56 -5.91 -4.43
C ARG A 240 17.07 -6.99 -3.49
N ASN A 241 16.65 -6.94 -2.24
CA ASN A 241 17.14 -7.82 -1.18
C ASN A 241 16.30 -9.09 -1.08
N ALA A 242 16.76 -10.16 -1.72
CA ALA A 242 16.06 -11.43 -1.78
C ALA A 242 15.90 -12.13 -0.39
N TYR A 243 16.64 -11.71 0.63
CA TYR A 243 16.54 -12.30 1.98
C TYR A 243 15.43 -11.67 2.82
N LEU A 244 14.84 -10.54 2.37
CA LEU A 244 13.66 -9.95 2.99
C LEU A 244 12.41 -10.69 2.52
N ASN A 245 11.81 -11.49 3.41
CA ASN A 245 10.58 -12.24 3.13
C ASN A 245 9.78 -12.47 4.41
N GLY A 246 8.47 -12.23 4.35
CA GLY A 246 7.55 -12.51 5.45
C GLY A 246 7.54 -11.47 6.58
N GLU A 247 8.18 -10.31 6.40
CA GLU A 247 8.34 -9.29 7.43
C GLU A 247 7.38 -8.11 7.26
N ALA A 248 6.99 -7.54 8.41
CA ALA A 248 6.29 -6.26 8.50
C ALA A 248 7.24 -5.20 9.09
N ILE A 249 7.79 -4.36 8.23
CA ILE A 249 8.89 -3.44 8.55
C ILE A 249 8.34 -2.07 8.91
N ARG A 250 8.60 -1.58 10.12
CA ARG A 250 8.25 -0.22 10.53
C ARG A 250 9.17 0.81 9.86
N LEU A 251 8.55 1.85 9.29
CA LEU A 251 9.22 3.02 8.71
C LEU A 251 8.57 4.28 9.28
N ASP A 252 8.98 4.71 10.47
CA ASP A 252 8.16 5.60 11.28
C ASP A 252 8.95 6.63 12.12
N GLY A 253 10.26 6.78 11.93
CA GLY A 253 11.08 7.70 12.73
C GLY A 253 11.04 7.40 14.23
N ALA A 254 10.81 6.14 14.60
CA ALA A 254 10.67 5.64 15.99
C ALA A 254 9.41 6.15 16.73
N ILE A 255 8.40 6.67 16.02
CA ILE A 255 7.15 7.09 16.67
C ILE A 255 6.40 5.89 17.26
N ARG A 256 5.78 6.10 18.40
CA ARG A 256 4.70 5.28 18.94
C ARG A 256 3.51 6.19 19.15
N MET A 257 2.41 5.89 18.45
CA MET A 257 1.26 6.78 18.40
C MET A 257 0.63 6.91 19.79
N ALA A 258 0.47 8.15 20.25
CA ALA A 258 -0.31 8.42 21.44
C ALA A 258 -1.79 8.11 21.18
N PRO A 259 -2.62 7.85 22.21
CA PRO A 259 -4.05 7.53 22.04
C PRO A 259 -4.84 8.62 21.32
N ARG A 260 -4.33 9.86 21.32
CA ARG A 260 -4.88 11.06 20.66
C ARG A 260 -3.76 11.89 20.07
#